data_7e72c22db2507f3f16db197af0bf3118
#
_entry.id   7e72c22db2507f3f16db197af0bf3118
#
_cell.length_a   1.000
_cell.length_b   1.000
_cell.length_c   1.000
_cell.angle_alpha   90.00
_cell.angle_beta   90.00
_cell.angle_gamma   90.00
#
_symmetry.space_group_name_H-M   'P 1'
#
loop_
_entity.id
_entity.type
_entity.pdbx_description
1 polymer ?
#
loop_
_entity_poly.entity_id
_entity_poly.type
_entity_poly.pdbx_seq_one_letter_code
_entity_poly.pdbx_strand_id
1 'polypeptide(L)'
;MKKRGEGAKRRLRETEKGRRGETNSLKSRFPISPPPNLPVAPSPDPPFSLITLLTDFGTADYFVSAMKGVVLSINPNARMLDLTHEILAHDIQAAAFTLLAAHASFPSGTIHLAVVDPGVGSSRRAILVEAAGQFFVGPDNGIFSYVYEREPQARLFELTNTQYFHAPVSSTFHGRDVFAPVAAALSTGIDPLEFGKQVTNPVRLAPLVLEKSKNGTVKARIIHIDRFGNCITNITPGDLTEKMITDGAYVVANGAKVRSFRKFFSEHGGRGREVFGIWGSAGFLELAVKDKSAARILKAQRGHSVILRMPASSLKNDRRTHTKRH
;
A
#
# COMPACT_ATOMS: atom_id res chain seq x y z
N MET A 1 -12.87 -68.82 -22.12
CA MET A 1 -14.10 -68.57 -21.33
C MET A 1 -13.86 -67.32 -20.46
N LYS A 2 -14.39 -66.24 -20.93
CA LYS A 2 -15.50 -65.44 -20.39
C LYS A 2 -15.17 -64.64 -19.13
N LYS A 3 -14.98 -63.33 -19.37
CA LYS A 3 -15.65 -62.17 -18.73
C LYS A 3 -15.59 -62.05 -17.21
N ARG A 4 -14.84 -61.12 -16.73
CA ARG A 4 -15.17 -60.20 -15.61
C ARG A 4 -14.09 -59.12 -15.55
N GLY A 5 -14.49 -57.82 -15.70
CA GLY A 5 -13.60 -56.70 -15.44
C GLY A 5 -13.98 -55.39 -16.13
N GLU A 6 -15.25 -55.14 -16.39
CA GLU A 6 -15.72 -53.81 -16.81
C GLU A 6 -16.67 -53.22 -15.73
N GLY A 7 -16.13 -52.81 -14.60
CA GLY A 7 -16.94 -52.25 -13.55
C GLY A 7 -16.23 -51.22 -12.65
N ALA A 8 -14.94 -51.07 -12.78
CA ALA A 8 -14.13 -50.26 -11.87
C ALA A 8 -13.64 -48.90 -12.44
N LYS A 9 -13.98 -48.57 -13.67
CA LYS A 9 -13.52 -47.31 -14.31
C LYS A 9 -14.57 -46.18 -14.37
N ARG A 10 -15.75 -46.36 -13.80
CA ARG A 10 -16.85 -45.40 -13.84
C ARG A 10 -17.16 -44.64 -12.54
N ARG A 11 -16.45 -44.97 -11.44
CA ARG A 11 -16.64 -44.29 -10.12
C ARG A 11 -15.53 -43.31 -9.72
N LEU A 12 -14.53 -43.09 -10.55
CA LEU A 12 -13.43 -42.15 -10.25
C LEU A 12 -13.49 -40.83 -11.07
N ARG A 13 -14.60 -40.59 -11.79
CA ARG A 13 -14.79 -39.33 -12.54
C ARG A 13 -15.83 -38.37 -11.99
N GLU A 14 -16.49 -38.67 -10.89
CA GLU A 14 -17.54 -37.81 -10.32
C GLU A 14 -17.16 -37.14 -8.99
N THR A 15 -15.93 -37.30 -8.49
CA THR A 15 -15.49 -36.64 -7.26
C THR A 15 -14.52 -35.47 -7.46
N GLU A 16 -14.17 -35.11 -8.71
CA GLU A 16 -13.29 -33.96 -9.01
C GLU A 16 -14.01 -32.68 -9.49
N LYS A 17 -15.34 -32.64 -9.44
CA LYS A 17 -16.13 -31.46 -9.87
C LYS A 17 -16.69 -30.60 -8.73
N GLY A 18 -16.15 -30.71 -7.51
CA GLY A 18 -16.72 -30.09 -6.33
C GLY A 18 -15.82 -29.22 -5.47
N ARG A 19 -14.69 -28.71 -5.97
CA ARG A 19 -13.87 -27.72 -5.22
C ARG A 19 -13.14 -26.75 -6.13
N ARG A 20 -13.86 -26.06 -6.99
CA ARG A 20 -13.46 -24.76 -7.55
C ARG A 20 -14.38 -23.71 -6.95
N GLY A 21 -14.24 -23.47 -5.66
CA GLY A 21 -14.90 -22.43 -4.91
C GLY A 21 -13.86 -21.42 -4.46
N GLU A 22 -13.90 -20.24 -5.09
CA GLU A 22 -13.60 -18.96 -4.48
C GLU A 22 -12.19 -18.70 -3.95
N THR A 23 -11.20 -18.70 -4.84
CA THR A 23 -10.11 -17.73 -4.71
C THR A 23 -10.61 -16.41 -5.30
N ASN A 24 -11.53 -15.74 -4.61
CA ASN A 24 -11.97 -14.41 -4.96
C ASN A 24 -10.81 -13.46 -4.63
N SER A 25 -10.06 -13.17 -5.64
CA SER A 25 -8.89 -12.34 -5.78
C SER A 25 -9.06 -11.01 -5.05
N LEU A 26 -8.25 -10.77 -4.04
CA LEU A 26 -8.00 -9.46 -3.41
C LEU A 26 -7.60 -8.36 -4.42
N LYS A 27 -7.28 -8.74 -5.67
CA LYS A 27 -6.92 -7.82 -6.77
C LYS A 27 -8.02 -6.82 -7.14
N SER A 28 -9.30 -7.08 -6.81
CA SER A 28 -10.41 -6.18 -7.15
C SER A 28 -10.69 -5.08 -6.14
N ARG A 29 -10.00 -5.06 -5.00
CA ARG A 29 -10.28 -4.08 -3.93
C ARG A 29 -9.59 -2.72 -4.10
N PHE A 30 -8.58 -2.61 -4.95
CA PHE A 30 -7.80 -1.39 -5.14
C PHE A 30 -7.56 -1.14 -6.63
N PRO A 31 -8.49 -0.50 -7.36
CA PRO A 31 -8.27 -0.15 -8.75
C PRO A 31 -7.38 1.10 -8.84
N ILE A 32 -6.09 0.96 -8.57
CA ILE A 32 -5.13 1.84 -9.23
C ILE A 32 -4.88 1.18 -10.56
N SER A 33 -5.48 1.73 -11.62
CA SER A 33 -5.15 1.33 -12.96
C SER A 33 -3.65 1.52 -13.15
N PRO A 34 -2.92 0.54 -13.70
CA PRO A 34 -1.55 0.80 -14.11
C PRO A 34 -1.55 1.99 -15.07
N PRO A 35 -0.48 2.80 -15.07
CA PRO A 35 -0.36 3.89 -16.04
C PRO A 35 -0.58 3.31 -17.44
N PRO A 36 -1.20 4.07 -18.38
CA PRO A 36 -1.39 3.62 -19.74
C PRO A 36 -0.05 3.16 -20.29
N ASN A 37 -0.05 2.04 -21.05
CA ASN A 37 1.12 1.55 -21.76
C ASN A 37 1.59 2.60 -22.77
N LEU A 38 2.32 3.59 -22.31
CA LEU A 38 3.07 4.46 -23.18
C LEU A 38 4.21 3.64 -23.79
N PRO A 39 4.49 3.75 -25.08
CA PRO A 39 5.61 3.07 -25.70
C PRO A 39 6.90 3.51 -25.02
N VAL A 40 7.46 2.63 -24.20
CA VAL A 40 8.76 2.85 -23.55
C VAL A 40 9.82 2.39 -24.53
N ALA A 41 10.71 3.30 -24.94
CA ALA A 41 11.89 2.91 -25.67
C ALA A 41 12.71 1.91 -24.83
N PRO A 42 13.25 0.83 -25.43
CA PRO A 42 14.09 -0.10 -24.71
C PRO A 42 15.28 0.66 -24.11
N SER A 43 15.39 0.65 -22.78
CA SER A 43 16.53 1.24 -22.08
C SER A 43 17.76 0.37 -22.30
N PRO A 44 18.89 0.92 -22.75
CA PRO A 44 20.15 0.19 -22.82
C PRO A 44 20.81 -0.02 -21.44
N ASP A 45 20.23 0.53 -20.38
CA ASP A 45 20.75 0.45 -19.02
C ASP A 45 20.36 -0.88 -18.34
N PRO A 46 21.14 -1.36 -17.36
CA PRO A 46 20.78 -2.53 -16.56
C PRO A 46 19.40 -2.33 -15.94
N PRO A 47 18.58 -3.40 -15.82
CA PRO A 47 17.14 -3.34 -15.55
C PRO A 47 16.75 -2.69 -14.22
N PHE A 48 17.69 -2.33 -13.33
CA PHE A 48 17.43 -1.90 -11.95
C PHE A 48 18.14 -0.58 -11.57
N SER A 49 18.31 0.36 -12.49
CA SER A 49 19.09 1.57 -12.22
C SER A 49 18.36 2.68 -11.45
N LEU A 50 17.04 2.57 -11.23
CA LEU A 50 16.25 3.60 -10.53
C LEU A 50 16.06 3.24 -9.06
N ILE A 51 16.56 4.11 -8.19
CA ILE A 51 16.39 4.01 -6.73
C ILE A 51 15.53 5.20 -6.27
N THR A 52 14.40 4.95 -5.62
CA THR A 52 13.64 6.02 -4.97
C THR A 52 13.97 6.07 -3.48
N LEU A 53 13.93 7.27 -2.88
CA LEU A 53 14.22 7.45 -1.47
C LEU A 53 12.99 8.02 -0.75
N LEU A 54 12.64 7.40 0.38
CA LEU A 54 11.61 7.85 1.31
C LEU A 54 12.16 7.77 2.73
N THR A 55 12.17 8.90 3.46
CA THR A 55 12.65 8.97 4.84
C THR A 55 11.87 9.97 5.69
N ASP A 56 12.13 9.99 6.99
CA ASP A 56 11.71 11.01 7.94
C ASP A 56 12.87 11.94 8.37
N PHE A 57 13.95 11.99 7.59
CA PHE A 57 15.16 12.71 7.98
C PHE A 57 15.11 14.21 7.70
N GLY A 58 14.09 14.68 6.94
CA GLY A 58 14.08 16.03 6.41
C GLY A 58 15.20 16.27 5.40
N THR A 59 15.38 17.52 5.04
CA THR A 59 16.42 17.97 4.07
C THR A 59 17.45 18.93 4.68
N ALA A 60 17.31 19.25 5.98
CA ALA A 60 18.19 20.20 6.67
C ALA A 60 19.54 19.57 7.06
N ASP A 61 19.56 18.28 7.36
CA ASP A 61 20.73 17.55 7.81
C ASP A 61 21.38 16.73 6.68
N TYR A 62 22.56 16.22 6.94
CA TYR A 62 23.39 15.48 6.00
C TYR A 62 22.92 14.04 5.70
N PHE A 63 21.94 13.51 6.42
CA PHE A 63 21.59 12.09 6.40
C PHE A 63 21.24 11.58 4.99
N VAL A 64 20.36 12.28 4.30
CA VAL A 64 19.95 11.91 2.94
C VAL A 64 21.12 11.96 1.96
N SER A 65 21.95 13.02 2.06
CA SER A 65 23.13 13.18 1.21
C SER A 65 24.16 12.09 1.44
N ALA A 66 24.37 11.66 2.71
CA ALA A 66 25.25 10.56 3.04
C ALA A 66 24.77 9.22 2.44
N MET A 67 23.46 8.92 2.51
CA MET A 67 22.90 7.74 1.87
C MET A 67 23.11 7.77 0.34
N LYS A 68 22.84 8.89 -0.31
CA LYS A 68 23.09 9.06 -1.75
C LYS A 68 24.57 8.93 -2.12
N GLY A 69 25.45 9.46 -1.29
CA GLY A 69 26.90 9.32 -1.46
C GLY A 69 27.34 7.86 -1.45
N VAL A 70 26.82 7.06 -0.51
CA VAL A 70 27.09 5.63 -0.45
C VAL A 70 26.53 4.91 -1.70
N VAL A 71 25.34 5.24 -2.14
CA VAL A 71 24.76 4.65 -3.37
C VAL A 71 25.71 4.93 -4.56
N LEU A 72 26.13 6.18 -4.74
CA LEU A 72 26.99 6.57 -5.87
C LEU A 72 28.39 5.99 -5.79
N SER A 73 28.91 5.70 -4.60
CA SER A 73 30.23 5.05 -4.44
C SER A 73 30.21 3.58 -4.89
N ILE A 74 29.04 2.92 -4.87
CA ILE A 74 28.87 1.52 -5.28
C ILE A 74 28.38 1.44 -6.74
N ASN A 75 27.37 2.23 -7.09
CA ASN A 75 26.87 2.35 -8.45
C ASN A 75 26.84 3.82 -8.89
N PRO A 76 27.89 4.32 -9.56
CA PRO A 76 27.95 5.71 -10.05
C PRO A 76 26.85 6.05 -11.08
N ASN A 77 26.26 5.03 -11.71
CA ASN A 77 25.20 5.19 -12.72
C ASN A 77 23.79 5.08 -12.13
N ALA A 78 23.65 4.94 -10.80
CA ALA A 78 22.35 4.86 -10.17
C ALA A 78 21.56 6.16 -10.38
N ARG A 79 20.33 6.03 -10.88
CA ARG A 79 19.38 7.15 -10.94
C ARG A 79 18.63 7.22 -9.63
N MET A 80 18.71 8.34 -8.95
CA MET A 80 18.04 8.52 -7.66
C MET A 80 16.92 9.55 -7.75
N LEU A 81 15.75 9.25 -7.15
CA LEU A 81 14.61 10.14 -7.09
C LEU A 81 14.04 10.15 -5.68
N ASP A 82 13.87 11.33 -5.11
CA ASP A 82 13.26 11.45 -3.79
C ASP A 82 11.74 11.37 -3.89
N LEU A 83 11.13 10.40 -3.20
CA LEU A 83 9.68 10.40 -3.00
C LEU A 83 9.31 11.50 -2.00
N THR A 84 9.93 11.46 -0.85
CA THR A 84 9.86 12.51 0.19
C THR A 84 10.85 12.22 1.31
N HIS A 85 11.32 13.26 1.97
CA HIS A 85 12.07 13.19 3.21
C HIS A 85 11.32 13.86 4.38
N GLU A 86 10.07 14.31 4.12
CA GLU A 86 9.23 15.09 5.03
C GLU A 86 8.17 14.22 5.73
N ILE A 87 8.41 12.91 5.85
CA ILE A 87 7.60 12.09 6.76
C ILE A 87 7.84 12.62 8.18
N LEU A 88 6.78 12.79 8.96
CA LEU A 88 6.94 13.16 10.37
C LEU A 88 7.81 12.13 11.09
N ALA A 89 8.69 12.59 11.96
CA ALA A 89 9.63 11.73 12.67
C ALA A 89 8.91 10.51 13.28
N HIS A 90 9.42 9.32 12.98
CA HIS A 90 8.95 8.03 13.47
C HIS A 90 7.55 7.59 12.94
N ASP A 91 6.98 8.30 11.97
CA ASP A 91 5.65 7.99 11.44
C ASP A 91 5.68 6.89 10.37
N ILE A 92 5.85 5.65 10.81
CA ILE A 92 5.88 4.46 9.94
C ILE A 92 4.59 4.33 9.13
N GLN A 93 3.43 4.68 9.70
CA GLN A 93 2.15 4.54 9.01
C GLN A 93 2.00 5.54 7.85
N ALA A 94 2.46 6.79 8.03
CA ALA A 94 2.48 7.77 6.95
C ALA A 94 3.44 7.34 5.83
N ALA A 95 4.62 6.81 6.19
CA ALA A 95 5.58 6.27 5.23
C ALA A 95 4.99 5.10 4.43
N ALA A 96 4.35 4.14 5.09
CA ALA A 96 3.70 3.00 4.45
C ALA A 96 2.60 3.44 3.48
N PHE A 97 1.78 4.44 3.85
CA PHE A 97 0.75 5.00 2.97
C PHE A 97 1.37 5.74 1.77
N THR A 98 2.39 6.56 2.00
CA THR A 98 3.08 7.29 0.93
C THR A 98 3.68 6.33 -0.09
N LEU A 99 4.33 5.27 0.37
CA LEU A 99 4.88 4.22 -0.48
C LEU A 99 3.79 3.51 -1.29
N LEU A 100 2.68 3.13 -0.63
CA LEU A 100 1.50 2.54 -1.27
C LEU A 100 0.95 3.43 -2.40
N ALA A 101 0.84 4.73 -2.15
CA ALA A 101 0.29 5.68 -3.11
C ALA A 101 1.22 5.95 -4.30
N ALA A 102 2.55 5.85 -4.08
CA ALA A 102 3.54 6.24 -5.06
C ALA A 102 4.08 5.10 -5.92
N HIS A 103 4.34 3.91 -5.33
CA HIS A 103 5.14 2.86 -5.99
C HIS A 103 4.58 2.40 -7.34
N ALA A 104 3.25 2.33 -7.48
CA ALA A 104 2.61 1.90 -8.74
C ALA A 104 2.86 2.85 -9.93
N SER A 105 3.35 4.07 -9.69
CA SER A 105 3.70 5.04 -10.73
C SER A 105 5.11 4.83 -11.29
N PHE A 106 5.88 3.90 -10.72
CA PHE A 106 7.26 3.64 -11.12
C PHE A 106 7.35 2.39 -11.99
N PRO A 107 8.34 2.33 -12.90
CA PRO A 107 8.54 1.16 -13.76
C PRO A 107 8.94 -0.08 -12.96
N SER A 108 8.74 -1.25 -13.59
CA SER A 108 9.30 -2.51 -13.07
C SER A 108 10.82 -2.40 -12.91
N GLY A 109 11.37 -3.08 -11.91
CA GLY A 109 12.78 -3.03 -11.55
C GLY A 109 13.16 -1.83 -10.66
N THR A 110 12.23 -0.92 -10.33
CA THR A 110 12.53 0.17 -9.40
C THR A 110 12.83 -0.37 -8.00
N ILE A 111 13.83 0.21 -7.34
CA ILE A 111 14.22 -0.09 -5.97
C ILE A 111 13.73 1.06 -5.07
N HIS A 112 12.83 0.77 -4.16
CA HIS A 112 12.30 1.73 -3.19
C HIS A 112 13.08 1.61 -1.87
N LEU A 113 13.98 2.55 -1.61
CA LEU A 113 14.73 2.68 -0.36
C LEU A 113 13.91 3.51 0.63
N ALA A 114 13.25 2.85 1.59
CA ALA A 114 12.34 3.48 2.54
C ALA A 114 12.83 3.32 3.97
N VAL A 115 13.21 4.42 4.61
CA VAL A 115 13.82 4.42 5.95
C VAL A 115 13.11 5.41 6.87
N VAL A 116 12.17 4.89 7.65
CA VAL A 116 11.59 5.49 8.85
C VAL A 116 11.77 4.45 9.94
N ASP A 117 12.78 4.62 10.80
CA ASP A 117 13.33 3.54 11.61
C ASP A 117 13.58 3.95 13.07
N PRO A 118 12.54 4.10 13.88
CA PRO A 118 12.69 4.37 15.31
C PRO A 118 13.37 3.22 16.08
N GLY A 119 13.50 2.04 15.46
CA GLY A 119 14.15 0.86 16.01
C GLY A 119 15.59 0.64 15.52
N VAL A 120 16.23 1.64 14.92
CA VAL A 120 17.62 1.51 14.44
C VAL A 120 18.57 1.03 15.54
N GLY A 121 19.46 0.09 15.20
CA GLY A 121 20.40 -0.49 16.17
C GLY A 121 19.81 -1.54 17.13
N SER A 122 18.50 -1.79 17.11
CA SER A 122 17.86 -2.86 17.88
C SER A 122 17.91 -4.21 17.15
N SER A 123 17.26 -5.22 17.70
CA SER A 123 17.10 -6.55 17.10
C SER A 123 16.08 -6.60 15.93
N ARG A 124 15.50 -5.48 15.50
CA ARG A 124 14.61 -5.45 14.34
C ARG A 124 15.36 -5.90 13.10
N ARG A 125 14.73 -6.71 12.26
CA ARG A 125 15.32 -7.17 10.99
C ARG A 125 15.50 -6.01 10.00
N ALA A 126 16.55 -6.08 9.20
CA ALA A 126 16.67 -5.34 7.94
C ALA A 126 16.19 -6.25 6.82
N ILE A 127 15.36 -5.75 5.89
CA ILE A 127 14.74 -6.60 4.87
C ILE A 127 14.80 -5.98 3.47
N LEU A 128 14.85 -6.88 2.49
CA LEU A 128 14.54 -6.64 1.09
C LEU A 128 13.23 -7.36 0.77
N VAL A 129 12.32 -6.67 0.10
CA VAL A 129 11.06 -7.24 -0.40
C VAL A 129 11.04 -7.15 -1.91
N GLU A 130 10.68 -8.24 -2.56
CA GLU A 130 10.40 -8.29 -3.99
C GLU A 130 8.89 -8.45 -4.17
N ALA A 131 8.25 -7.48 -4.78
CA ALA A 131 6.80 -7.43 -4.98
C ALA A 131 6.45 -6.55 -6.19
N ALA A 132 5.39 -6.91 -6.92
CA ALA A 132 4.90 -6.15 -8.09
C ALA A 132 5.97 -5.87 -9.18
N GLY A 133 6.99 -6.73 -9.29
CA GLY A 133 8.12 -6.52 -10.19
C GLY A 133 9.07 -5.40 -9.75
N GLN A 134 9.00 -4.98 -8.51
CA GLN A 134 9.81 -3.92 -7.89
C GLN A 134 10.46 -4.44 -6.60
N PHE A 135 11.39 -3.68 -6.05
CA PHE A 135 12.11 -4.01 -4.83
C PHE A 135 11.91 -2.95 -3.77
N PHE A 136 11.88 -3.35 -2.50
CA PHE A 136 11.69 -2.46 -1.37
C PHE A 136 12.73 -2.81 -0.29
N VAL A 137 13.58 -1.86 0.06
CA VAL A 137 14.68 -2.04 1.02
C VAL A 137 14.46 -1.13 2.22
N GLY A 138 14.49 -1.70 3.42
CA GLY A 138 14.28 -0.94 4.66
C GLY A 138 14.10 -1.79 5.91
N PRO A 139 13.65 -1.20 7.03
CA PRO A 139 13.42 -1.90 8.28
C PRO A 139 12.15 -2.75 8.23
N ASP A 140 12.18 -3.93 8.87
CA ASP A 140 10.99 -4.75 9.11
C ASP A 140 10.23 -4.23 10.34
N ASN A 141 9.55 -3.12 10.18
CA ASN A 141 8.79 -2.43 11.23
C ASN A 141 7.35 -2.09 10.83
N GLY A 142 6.90 -2.65 9.69
CA GLY A 142 5.57 -2.40 9.16
C GLY A 142 5.52 -1.41 7.99
N ILE A 143 6.63 -0.77 7.61
CA ILE A 143 6.66 0.22 6.51
C ILE A 143 6.20 -0.34 5.17
N PHE A 144 6.36 -1.65 4.93
CA PHE A 144 5.93 -2.33 3.70
C PHE A 144 4.58 -3.04 3.82
N SER A 145 3.83 -2.84 4.91
CA SER A 145 2.58 -3.56 5.19
C SER A 145 1.57 -3.49 4.06
N TYR A 146 1.39 -2.33 3.46
CA TYR A 146 0.39 -2.11 2.42
C TYR A 146 0.85 -2.62 1.04
N VAL A 147 2.15 -2.82 0.85
CA VAL A 147 2.70 -3.56 -0.30
C VAL A 147 2.32 -5.04 -0.17
N TYR A 148 2.50 -5.65 1.01
CA TYR A 148 2.12 -7.05 1.25
C TYR A 148 0.62 -7.31 1.09
N GLU A 149 -0.23 -6.33 1.41
CA GLU A 149 -1.68 -6.46 1.23
C GLU A 149 -2.09 -6.54 -0.24
N ARG A 150 -1.35 -5.86 -1.12
CA ARG A 150 -1.59 -5.87 -2.56
C ARG A 150 -0.95 -7.04 -3.28
N GLU A 151 0.20 -7.48 -2.78
CA GLU A 151 1.03 -8.51 -3.40
C GLU A 151 1.24 -9.70 -2.45
N PRO A 152 0.24 -10.62 -2.36
CA PRO A 152 0.32 -11.78 -1.46
C PRO A 152 1.48 -12.72 -1.76
N GLN A 153 2.04 -12.67 -2.97
CA GLN A 153 3.18 -13.49 -3.40
C GLN A 153 4.53 -12.77 -3.24
N ALA A 154 4.58 -11.67 -2.48
CA ALA A 154 5.83 -10.98 -2.21
C ALA A 154 6.86 -11.93 -1.58
N ARG A 155 8.10 -11.86 -2.07
CA ARG A 155 9.24 -12.56 -1.49
C ARG A 155 10.00 -11.62 -0.57
N LEU A 156 10.40 -12.11 0.60
CA LEU A 156 11.10 -11.32 1.60
C LEU A 156 12.43 -11.96 1.92
N PHE A 157 13.48 -11.15 2.02
CA PHE A 157 14.83 -11.58 2.34
C PHE A 157 15.34 -10.79 3.54
N GLU A 158 15.83 -11.49 4.55
CA GLU A 158 16.50 -10.85 5.68
C GLU A 158 17.93 -10.47 5.28
N LEU A 159 18.28 -9.19 5.42
CA LEU A 159 19.62 -8.70 5.07
C LEU A 159 20.61 -9.10 6.15
N THR A 160 21.37 -10.17 5.91
CA THR A 160 22.34 -10.74 6.87
C THR A 160 23.76 -10.84 6.31
N ASN A 161 23.93 -10.69 4.98
CA ASN A 161 25.24 -10.77 4.36
C ASN A 161 25.99 -9.43 4.50
N THR A 162 26.83 -9.34 5.49
CA THR A 162 27.57 -8.12 5.87
C THR A 162 28.60 -7.67 4.84
N GLN A 163 28.94 -8.49 3.83
CA GLN A 163 29.83 -8.07 2.73
C GLN A 163 29.24 -6.93 1.89
N TYR A 164 27.90 -6.79 1.89
CA TYR A 164 27.20 -5.71 1.23
C TYR A 164 26.92 -4.49 2.13
N PHE A 165 27.43 -4.47 3.33
CA PHE A 165 27.23 -3.35 4.26
C PHE A 165 28.43 -2.41 4.24
N HIS A 166 28.18 -1.15 4.52
CA HIS A 166 29.24 -0.17 4.72
C HIS A 166 29.81 -0.32 6.14
N ALA A 167 31.06 -0.75 6.23
CA ALA A 167 31.72 -0.99 7.51
C ALA A 167 32.54 0.24 7.98
N PRO A 168 32.57 0.51 9.31
CA PRO A 168 31.85 -0.16 10.38
C PRO A 168 30.38 0.23 10.40
N VAL A 169 29.47 -0.73 10.67
CA VAL A 169 28.03 -0.46 10.78
C VAL A 169 27.76 0.31 12.06
N SER A 170 27.21 1.51 11.94
CA SER A 170 26.77 2.34 13.07
C SER A 170 25.48 1.80 13.68
N SER A 171 25.33 1.85 14.99
CA SER A 171 24.08 1.53 15.69
C SER A 171 22.97 2.57 15.51
N THR A 172 23.26 3.72 14.88
CA THR A 172 22.31 4.84 14.76
C THR A 172 22.02 5.25 13.32
N PHE A 173 22.68 4.62 12.31
CA PHE A 173 22.49 5.04 10.92
C PHE A 173 22.49 3.87 9.93
N HIS A 174 21.61 2.90 10.13
CA HIS A 174 21.43 1.78 9.19
C HIS A 174 20.98 2.24 7.80
N GLY A 175 20.36 3.41 7.66
CA GLY A 175 20.06 4.04 6.39
C GLY A 175 21.29 4.11 5.48
N ARG A 176 22.40 4.60 6.01
CA ARG A 176 23.69 4.73 5.33
C ARG A 176 24.46 3.41 5.26
N ASP A 177 24.46 2.63 6.34
CA ASP A 177 25.43 1.53 6.50
C ASP A 177 24.88 0.17 6.05
N VAL A 178 23.55 0.01 5.98
CA VAL A 178 22.87 -1.24 5.60
C VAL A 178 22.00 -1.05 4.38
N PHE A 179 21.03 -0.13 4.43
CA PHE A 179 19.99 -0.06 3.40
C PHE A 179 20.47 0.57 2.10
N ALA A 180 21.22 1.67 2.16
CA ALA A 180 21.75 2.32 0.96
C ALA A 180 22.74 1.44 0.18
N PRO A 181 23.72 0.77 0.82
CA PRO A 181 24.64 -0.10 0.10
C PRO A 181 23.95 -1.33 -0.50
N VAL A 182 22.96 -1.93 0.19
CA VAL A 182 22.18 -3.04 -0.36
C VAL A 182 21.36 -2.59 -1.57
N ALA A 183 20.67 -1.44 -1.50
CA ALA A 183 19.93 -0.88 -2.63
C ALA A 183 20.86 -0.59 -3.83
N ALA A 184 22.06 -0.10 -3.57
CA ALA A 184 23.06 0.16 -4.58
C ALA A 184 23.57 -1.13 -5.24
N ALA A 185 23.93 -2.14 -4.45
CA ALA A 185 24.39 -3.44 -4.97
C ALA A 185 23.26 -4.13 -5.78
N LEU A 186 22.01 -4.10 -5.28
CA LEU A 186 20.86 -4.60 -6.02
C LEU A 186 20.69 -3.89 -7.37
N SER A 187 20.95 -2.58 -7.43
CA SER A 187 20.86 -1.79 -8.67
C SER A 187 21.93 -2.14 -9.72
N THR A 188 22.95 -2.90 -9.35
CA THR A 188 23.94 -3.47 -10.28
C THR A 188 23.57 -4.87 -10.79
N GLY A 189 22.42 -5.42 -10.35
CA GLY A 189 21.91 -6.72 -10.79
C GLY A 189 22.28 -7.89 -9.86
N ILE A 190 22.74 -7.64 -8.64
CA ILE A 190 22.96 -8.69 -7.64
C ILE A 190 21.63 -9.35 -7.30
N ASP A 191 21.60 -10.70 -7.27
CA ASP A 191 20.40 -11.47 -6.93
C ASP A 191 19.97 -11.20 -5.46
N PRO A 192 18.67 -11.01 -5.18
CA PRO A 192 18.14 -10.87 -3.84
C PRO A 192 18.60 -11.93 -2.83
N LEU A 193 18.83 -13.18 -3.26
CA LEU A 193 19.30 -14.27 -2.41
C LEU A 193 20.73 -14.06 -1.88
N GLU A 194 21.54 -13.24 -2.55
CA GLU A 194 22.91 -12.94 -2.10
C GLU A 194 22.95 -12.07 -0.84
N PHE A 195 21.87 -11.31 -0.57
CA PHE A 195 21.81 -10.44 0.62
C PHE A 195 21.42 -11.20 1.90
N GLY A 196 20.87 -12.42 1.76
CA GLY A 196 20.53 -13.28 2.88
C GLY A 196 19.36 -14.23 2.58
N LYS A 197 18.90 -14.92 3.61
CA LYS A 197 17.87 -15.96 3.47
C LYS A 197 16.48 -15.38 3.27
N GLN A 198 15.66 -16.10 2.50
CA GLN A 198 14.24 -15.81 2.41
C GLN A 198 13.56 -16.06 3.76
N VAL A 199 12.67 -15.16 4.16
CA VAL A 199 11.94 -15.21 5.42
C VAL A 199 10.44 -15.03 5.20
N THR A 200 9.67 -15.41 6.21
CA THR A 200 8.23 -15.21 6.30
C THR A 200 7.90 -14.33 7.51
N ASN A 201 6.64 -14.04 7.73
CA ASN A 201 6.16 -13.31 8.92
C ASN A 201 6.78 -11.90 9.08
N PRO A 202 6.60 -10.99 8.12
CA PRO A 202 6.98 -9.59 8.28
C PRO A 202 6.13 -8.92 9.36
N VAL A 203 6.67 -7.88 9.97
CA VAL A 203 5.89 -6.96 10.82
C VAL A 203 4.81 -6.29 9.97
N ARG A 204 3.58 -6.22 10.49
CA ARG A 204 2.44 -5.65 9.77
C ARG A 204 1.72 -4.58 10.59
N LEU A 205 1.37 -3.49 9.94
CA LEU A 205 0.41 -2.52 10.44
C LEU A 205 -1.02 -3.06 10.35
N ALA A 206 -1.97 -2.40 11.02
CA ALA A 206 -3.38 -2.72 10.88
C ALA A 206 -3.84 -2.59 9.41
N PRO A 207 -4.54 -3.58 8.86
CA PRO A 207 -4.92 -3.62 7.45
C PRO A 207 -5.87 -2.47 7.09
N LEU A 208 -5.87 -2.07 5.80
CA LEU A 208 -6.73 -1.01 5.28
C LEU A 208 -8.14 -1.50 4.91
N VAL A 209 -8.70 -2.41 5.70
CA VAL A 209 -10.06 -2.96 5.50
C VAL A 209 -11.08 -2.22 6.35
N LEU A 210 -12.35 -2.22 5.89
CA LEU A 210 -13.47 -1.69 6.64
C LEU A 210 -13.93 -2.68 7.71
N GLU A 211 -14.33 -2.16 8.86
CA GLU A 211 -14.93 -2.94 9.93
C GLU A 211 -16.46 -2.98 9.77
N LYS A 212 -17.01 -4.17 9.55
CA LYS A 212 -18.46 -4.36 9.49
C LYS A 212 -18.97 -4.77 10.87
N SER A 213 -19.83 -3.96 11.46
CA SER A 213 -20.49 -4.27 12.74
C SER A 213 -21.70 -5.18 12.52
N LYS A 214 -22.07 -5.97 13.55
CA LYS A 214 -23.24 -6.88 13.52
C LYS A 214 -24.57 -6.15 13.22
N ASN A 215 -24.66 -4.86 13.53
CA ASN A 215 -25.84 -4.04 13.23
C ASN A 215 -25.85 -3.41 11.81
N GLY A 216 -24.94 -3.86 10.93
CA GLY A 216 -24.84 -3.33 9.56
C GLY A 216 -24.12 -1.99 9.43
N THR A 217 -23.57 -1.45 10.53
CA THR A 217 -22.74 -0.26 10.46
C THR A 217 -21.38 -0.60 9.87
N VAL A 218 -20.96 0.15 8.85
CA VAL A 218 -19.63 0.02 8.24
C VAL A 218 -18.74 1.14 8.77
N LYS A 219 -17.68 0.75 9.48
CA LYS A 219 -16.70 1.69 10.02
C LYS A 219 -15.46 1.73 9.13
N ALA A 220 -15.09 2.91 8.76
CA ALA A 220 -13.83 3.28 8.15
C ALA A 220 -13.01 4.14 9.12
N ARG A 221 -11.81 4.51 8.72
CA ARG A 221 -10.97 5.46 9.46
C ARG A 221 -10.23 6.38 8.49
N ILE A 222 -9.79 7.52 8.99
CA ILE A 222 -8.85 8.40 8.30
C ILE A 222 -7.47 7.75 8.39
N ILE A 223 -6.87 7.41 7.25
CA ILE A 223 -5.58 6.73 7.16
C ILE A 223 -4.43 7.71 6.93
N HIS A 224 -4.73 8.86 6.32
CA HIS A 224 -3.75 9.90 6.04
C HIS A 224 -4.44 11.28 5.96
N ILE A 225 -3.69 12.33 6.24
CA ILE A 225 -4.09 13.71 5.98
C ILE A 225 -2.99 14.31 5.13
N ASP A 226 -3.34 14.77 3.92
CA ASP A 226 -2.38 15.34 2.99
C ASP A 226 -1.99 16.78 3.36
N ARG A 227 -1.04 17.34 2.61
CA ARG A 227 -0.56 18.72 2.83
C ARG A 227 -1.65 19.78 2.69
N PHE A 228 -2.70 19.52 1.91
CA PHE A 228 -3.84 20.43 1.73
C PHE A 228 -4.85 20.32 2.87
N GLY A 229 -4.73 19.27 3.69
CA GLY A 229 -5.63 18.96 4.77
C GLY A 229 -6.83 18.14 4.32
N ASN A 230 -6.78 17.45 3.16
CA ASN A 230 -7.76 16.46 2.79
C ASN A 230 -7.59 15.23 3.69
N CYS A 231 -8.72 14.65 4.12
CA CYS A 231 -8.71 13.46 4.96
C CYS A 231 -8.91 12.22 4.09
N ILE A 232 -7.86 11.47 3.83
CA ILE A 232 -7.90 10.23 3.08
C ILE A 232 -8.41 9.12 3.99
N THR A 233 -9.46 8.43 3.57
CA THR A 233 -10.06 7.32 4.30
C THR A 233 -9.61 5.97 3.73
N ASN A 234 -9.91 4.87 4.43
CA ASN A 234 -9.72 3.52 3.88
C ASN A 234 -10.96 3.00 3.11
N ILE A 235 -11.86 3.89 2.67
CA ILE A 235 -13.01 3.54 1.82
C ILE A 235 -12.54 3.49 0.38
N THR A 236 -12.81 2.39 -0.31
CA THR A 236 -12.48 2.20 -1.73
C THR A 236 -13.74 2.30 -2.62
N PRO A 237 -13.60 2.49 -3.95
CA PRO A 237 -14.74 2.44 -4.89
C PRO A 237 -15.52 1.13 -4.83
N GLY A 238 -14.90 0.01 -4.40
CA GLY A 238 -15.58 -1.26 -4.17
C GLY A 238 -16.46 -1.27 -2.92
N ASP A 239 -16.15 -0.41 -1.95
CA ASP A 239 -16.91 -0.30 -0.70
C ASP A 239 -18.09 0.69 -0.80
N LEU A 240 -17.94 1.74 -1.62
CA LEU A 240 -18.93 2.79 -1.86
C LEU A 240 -19.02 3.06 -3.36
N THR A 241 -19.97 2.42 -4.03
CA THR A 241 -20.17 2.56 -5.47
C THR A 241 -20.96 3.83 -5.83
N GLU A 242 -20.86 4.29 -7.10
CA GLU A 242 -21.66 5.40 -7.60
C GLU A 242 -23.16 5.16 -7.43
N LYS A 243 -23.62 3.93 -7.64
CA LYS A 243 -25.01 3.56 -7.41
C LYS A 243 -25.43 3.77 -5.95
N MET A 244 -24.62 3.35 -4.98
CA MET A 244 -24.91 3.57 -3.56
C MET A 244 -24.98 5.06 -3.22
N ILE A 245 -24.10 5.88 -3.80
CA ILE A 245 -24.10 7.34 -3.62
C ILE A 245 -25.40 7.92 -4.16
N THR A 246 -25.80 7.54 -5.37
CA THR A 246 -27.06 7.96 -6.02
C THR A 246 -28.28 7.52 -5.21
N ASP A 247 -28.24 6.32 -4.63
CA ASP A 247 -29.30 5.78 -3.77
C ASP A 247 -29.32 6.42 -2.36
N GLY A 248 -28.44 7.39 -2.07
CA GLY A 248 -28.42 8.18 -0.85
C GLY A 248 -27.45 7.73 0.25
N ALA A 249 -26.43 6.92 -0.10
CA ALA A 249 -25.32 6.66 0.83
C ALA A 249 -24.60 7.95 1.21
N TYR A 250 -24.07 8.01 2.43
CA TYR A 250 -23.31 9.14 2.92
C TYR A 250 -22.27 8.72 3.96
N VAL A 251 -21.35 9.61 4.22
CA VAL A 251 -20.26 9.40 5.18
C VAL A 251 -20.47 10.32 6.39
N VAL A 252 -20.18 9.83 7.59
CA VAL A 252 -20.15 10.64 8.82
C VAL A 252 -18.74 10.65 9.36
N ALA A 253 -18.13 11.83 9.46
CA ALA A 253 -16.80 12.02 10.03
C ALA A 253 -16.89 13.06 11.14
N ASN A 254 -16.49 12.68 12.36
CA ASN A 254 -16.56 13.53 13.56
C ASN A 254 -17.91 14.28 13.71
N GLY A 255 -19.03 13.57 13.53
CA GLY A 255 -20.39 14.11 13.62
C GLY A 255 -20.89 14.85 12.37
N ALA A 256 -20.02 15.27 11.46
CA ALA A 256 -20.40 15.92 10.22
C ALA A 256 -20.88 14.89 9.18
N LYS A 257 -22.06 15.14 8.60
CA LYS A 257 -22.63 14.32 7.52
C LYS A 257 -22.15 14.84 6.16
N VAL A 258 -21.39 14.01 5.42
CA VAL A 258 -20.90 14.30 4.08
C VAL A 258 -21.79 13.57 3.07
N ARG A 259 -22.60 14.31 2.33
CA ARG A 259 -23.56 13.82 1.33
C ARG A 259 -23.19 14.24 -0.08
N SER A 260 -22.38 15.28 -0.21
CA SER A 260 -21.88 15.78 -1.49
C SER A 260 -20.69 14.93 -1.92
N PHE A 261 -20.74 14.40 -3.14
CA PHE A 261 -19.62 13.68 -3.75
C PHE A 261 -19.33 14.36 -5.10
N ARG A 262 -18.07 14.64 -5.36
CA ARG A 262 -17.63 15.40 -6.53
C ARG A 262 -16.67 14.60 -7.40
N LYS A 263 -16.70 14.89 -8.69
CA LYS A 263 -15.76 14.29 -9.65
C LYS A 263 -14.41 15.02 -9.67
N PHE A 264 -14.42 16.33 -9.37
CA PHE A 264 -13.21 17.18 -9.30
C PHE A 264 -13.41 18.33 -8.29
N PHE A 265 -12.31 18.88 -7.78
CA PHE A 265 -12.32 19.85 -6.67
C PHE A 265 -13.08 21.15 -6.98
N SER A 266 -13.06 21.62 -8.25
CA SER A 266 -13.73 22.85 -8.68
C SER A 266 -15.15 22.63 -9.19
N GLU A 267 -15.72 21.44 -9.08
CA GLU A 267 -17.11 21.17 -9.46
C GLU A 267 -18.07 22.11 -8.68
N HIS A 268 -18.96 22.78 -9.41
CA HIS A 268 -19.84 23.79 -8.84
C HIS A 268 -20.88 23.15 -7.90
N GLY A 269 -21.00 23.74 -6.71
CA GLY A 269 -21.95 23.34 -5.69
C GLY A 269 -21.34 23.45 -4.28
N GLY A 270 -22.01 24.13 -3.40
CA GLY A 270 -21.66 24.24 -2.00
C GLY A 270 -21.06 25.59 -1.58
N ARG A 271 -21.42 25.99 -0.37
CA ARG A 271 -20.83 27.14 0.30
C ARG A 271 -19.39 26.83 0.64
N GLY A 272 -18.44 27.77 0.59
CA GLY A 272 -16.99 27.60 0.76
C GLY A 272 -16.48 26.96 2.08
N ARG A 273 -17.32 26.23 2.79
CA ARG A 273 -17.00 25.41 3.97
C ARG A 273 -17.64 24.01 3.89
N GLU A 274 -18.28 23.65 2.77
CA GLU A 274 -18.88 22.34 2.62
C GLU A 274 -17.80 21.27 2.45
N VAL A 275 -17.86 20.26 3.30
CA VAL A 275 -17.04 19.04 3.14
C VAL A 275 -17.72 18.13 2.12
N PHE A 276 -16.95 17.68 1.15
CA PHE A 276 -17.40 16.72 0.13
C PHE A 276 -16.48 15.52 0.04
N GLY A 277 -17.00 14.42 -0.49
CA GLY A 277 -16.22 13.24 -0.85
C GLY A 277 -15.71 13.36 -2.28
N ILE A 278 -14.49 12.90 -2.53
CA ILE A 278 -13.88 12.79 -3.86
C ILE A 278 -13.01 11.55 -3.90
N TRP A 279 -12.96 10.87 -5.05
CA TRP A 279 -12.03 9.77 -5.25
C TRP A 279 -10.63 10.30 -5.53
N GLY A 280 -9.70 10.05 -4.61
CA GLY A 280 -8.31 10.44 -4.74
C GLY A 280 -7.51 9.52 -5.65
N SER A 281 -6.34 10.01 -6.10
CA SER A 281 -5.44 9.28 -7.00
C SER A 281 -4.86 7.99 -6.40
N ALA A 282 -4.82 7.88 -5.07
CA ALA A 282 -4.40 6.67 -4.36
C ALA A 282 -5.49 5.58 -4.30
N GLY A 283 -6.69 5.82 -4.89
CA GLY A 283 -7.80 4.88 -4.94
C GLY A 283 -8.65 4.83 -3.68
N PHE A 284 -8.61 5.86 -2.85
CA PHE A 284 -9.40 5.99 -1.64
C PHE A 284 -10.32 7.19 -1.69
N LEU A 285 -11.41 7.14 -0.91
CA LEU A 285 -12.28 8.29 -0.70
C LEU A 285 -11.56 9.34 0.17
N GLU A 286 -11.47 10.56 -0.34
CA GLU A 286 -10.97 11.72 0.38
C GLU A 286 -12.12 12.62 0.80
N LEU A 287 -12.08 13.12 2.03
CA LEU A 287 -12.96 14.18 2.50
C LEU A 287 -12.22 15.50 2.32
N ALA A 288 -12.76 16.35 1.47
CA ALA A 288 -12.10 17.58 1.04
C ALA A 288 -13.01 18.81 1.22
N VAL A 289 -12.40 19.98 1.16
CA VAL A 289 -13.09 21.30 1.14
C VAL A 289 -12.38 22.17 0.12
N LYS A 290 -13.13 22.86 -0.70
CA LYS A 290 -12.56 23.79 -1.68
C LYS A 290 -11.73 24.87 -0.97
N ASP A 291 -10.45 24.98 -1.37
CA ASP A 291 -9.49 26.00 -0.91
C ASP A 291 -9.28 26.05 0.62
N LYS A 292 -9.59 24.97 1.34
CA LYS A 292 -9.48 24.89 2.81
C LYS A 292 -9.13 23.47 3.28
N SER A 293 -8.62 23.37 4.50
CA SER A 293 -8.35 22.09 5.15
C SER A 293 -9.64 21.45 5.69
N ALA A 294 -10.00 20.30 5.13
CA ALA A 294 -11.09 19.47 5.65
C ALA A 294 -10.77 18.96 7.06
N ALA A 295 -9.52 18.60 7.34
CA ALA A 295 -9.07 18.16 8.65
C ALA A 295 -9.33 19.20 9.73
N ARG A 296 -9.06 20.48 9.46
CA ARG A 296 -9.35 21.57 10.40
C ARG A 296 -10.85 21.77 10.61
N ILE A 297 -11.65 21.74 9.55
CA ILE A 297 -13.10 21.94 9.61
C ILE A 297 -13.77 20.79 10.35
N LEU A 298 -13.36 19.56 10.07
CA LEU A 298 -13.86 18.34 10.72
C LEU A 298 -13.25 18.14 12.12
N LYS A 299 -12.23 18.92 12.51
CA LYS A 299 -11.40 18.65 13.70
C LYS A 299 -10.91 17.20 13.71
N ALA A 300 -10.48 16.74 12.55
CA ALA A 300 -10.13 15.35 12.29
C ALA A 300 -8.63 15.12 12.38
N GLN A 301 -8.27 13.92 12.80
CA GLN A 301 -6.91 13.42 12.87
C GLN A 301 -6.84 12.04 12.23
N ARG A 302 -5.65 11.58 11.86
CA ARG A 302 -5.42 10.21 11.43
C ARG A 302 -5.87 9.25 12.53
N GLY A 303 -6.51 8.14 12.14
CA GLY A 303 -7.09 7.17 13.06
C GLY A 303 -8.54 7.47 13.47
N HIS A 304 -9.03 8.70 13.27
CA HIS A 304 -10.43 9.00 13.57
C HIS A 304 -11.39 8.14 12.75
N SER A 305 -12.45 7.69 13.43
CA SER A 305 -13.49 6.86 12.83
C SER A 305 -14.32 7.65 11.82
N VAL A 306 -14.61 6.99 10.71
CA VAL A 306 -15.49 7.44 9.65
C VAL A 306 -16.59 6.40 9.48
N ILE A 307 -17.86 6.79 9.55
CA ILE A 307 -18.97 5.88 9.44
C ILE A 307 -19.56 5.98 8.03
N LEU A 308 -19.53 4.88 7.29
CA LEU A 308 -20.23 4.77 6.03
C LEU A 308 -21.67 4.31 6.29
N ARG A 309 -22.62 5.12 5.87
CA ARG A 309 -24.07 4.86 5.98
C ARG A 309 -24.61 4.42 4.63
N MET A 310 -25.04 3.18 4.57
CA MET A 310 -25.65 2.61 3.37
C MET A 310 -27.07 3.10 3.16
N PRO A 311 -27.57 3.17 1.91
CA PRO A 311 -28.96 3.49 1.63
C PRO A 311 -29.89 2.39 2.17
N ALA A 312 -31.11 2.76 2.55
CA ALA A 312 -32.08 1.82 3.13
C ALA A 312 -32.43 0.64 2.20
N SER A 313 -32.28 0.82 0.89
CA SER A 313 -32.52 -0.21 -0.13
C SER A 313 -31.50 -1.36 -0.08
N SER A 314 -30.24 -1.09 0.24
CA SER A 314 -29.18 -2.12 0.31
C SER A 314 -29.28 -3.01 1.54
N LEU A 315 -29.88 -2.53 2.62
CA LEU A 315 -30.08 -3.31 3.86
C LEU A 315 -31.17 -4.39 3.75
N LYS A 316 -32.06 -4.28 2.74
CA LYS A 316 -33.14 -5.27 2.51
C LYS A 316 -32.66 -6.49 1.73
N ASN A 317 -31.62 -6.39 0.93
CA ASN A 317 -31.11 -7.51 0.11
C ASN A 317 -30.27 -8.51 0.92
N ASP A 318 -29.52 -8.06 1.92
CA ASP A 318 -28.70 -8.95 2.76
C ASP A 318 -29.57 -9.88 3.64
N ARG A 319 -30.79 -9.47 4.01
CA ARG A 319 -31.72 -10.31 4.77
C ARG A 319 -32.40 -11.41 3.94
N ARG A 320 -32.46 -11.26 2.60
CA ARG A 320 -33.09 -12.27 1.73
C ARG A 320 -32.17 -13.42 1.33
N THR A 321 -30.87 -13.25 1.44
CA THR A 321 -29.88 -14.30 1.13
C THR A 321 -29.65 -15.27 2.29
N HIS A 322 -29.97 -14.88 3.52
CA HIS A 322 -29.87 -15.77 4.68
C HIS A 322 -31.10 -16.63 4.97
N THR A 323 -32.24 -16.38 4.30
CA THR A 323 -33.51 -17.12 4.55
C THR A 323 -33.77 -18.24 3.54
N LYS A 324 -32.84 -18.55 2.64
CA LYS A 324 -32.98 -19.65 1.65
C LYS A 324 -31.95 -20.78 1.85
N ARG A 325 -31.56 -21.07 3.06
CA ARG A 325 -30.84 -22.29 3.41
C ARG A 325 -31.46 -22.88 4.68
N HIS A 326 -32.61 -23.52 4.49
CA HIS A 326 -33.12 -24.58 5.35
C HIS A 326 -33.79 -25.60 4.44
#